data_3a9045ed5cbddb8bfcdb2ad4a10d920a
#
_entry.id   3a9045ed5cbddb8bfcdb2ad4a10d920a
#
_cell.length_a   1.000
_cell.length_b   1.000
_cell.length_c   1.000
_cell.angle_alpha   90.00
_cell.angle_beta   90.00
_cell.angle_gamma   90.00
#
_symmetry.space_group_name_H-M   'P 1'
#
loop_
_entity.id
_entity.type
_entity.pdbx_description
1 polymer ?
#
loop_
_entity_poly.entity_id
_entity_poly.type
_entity_poly.pdbx_seq_one_letter_code
_entity_poly.pdbx_strand_id
1 'polypeptide(L)'
;KEDIVMALFERYQDALAEVTGEGQGHTQSIDDLWLLVHLSFEVIQDYQFIHRDLSELCAAFPPLRRRFVRGLESGVSRLSAHCRTLAAAGSLDATHEEARALATNVALVTTYWLNLRTLQRPTGSAAAMVDDDALSQGVFQVMSLITPYLRGETQEEFRRVARRYLPQGVRHC
;
A
#
# COMPACT_ATOMS: atom_id res chain seq x y z
N LYS A 1 25.53 12.98 -5.39
CA LYS A 1 24.06 12.90 -5.61
C LYS A 1 23.54 11.48 -5.40
N GLU A 2 24.20 10.46 -5.98
CA GLU A 2 23.81 9.06 -5.83
C GLU A 2 23.74 8.61 -4.35
N ASP A 3 24.76 8.93 -3.56
CA ASP A 3 24.83 8.58 -2.13
C ASP A 3 23.66 9.18 -1.34
N ILE A 4 23.23 10.39 -1.67
CA ILE A 4 22.08 11.05 -1.00
C ILE A 4 20.78 10.32 -1.36
N VAL A 5 20.58 9.99 -2.64
CA VAL A 5 19.38 9.26 -3.09
C VAL A 5 19.34 7.88 -2.44
N MET A 6 20.47 7.18 -2.39
CA MET A 6 20.57 5.86 -1.77
C MET A 6 20.31 5.93 -0.25
N ALA A 7 20.85 6.91 0.46
CA ALA A 7 20.62 7.08 1.88
C ALA A 7 19.14 7.40 2.20
N LEU A 8 18.47 8.22 1.39
CA LEU A 8 17.04 8.49 1.53
C LEU A 8 16.21 7.25 1.21
N PHE A 9 16.61 6.47 0.22
CA PHE A 9 15.95 5.22 -0.12
C PHE A 9 16.11 4.16 0.99
N GLU A 10 17.26 4.08 1.64
CA GLU A 10 17.49 3.21 2.80
C GLU A 10 16.55 3.58 3.95
N ARG A 11 16.43 4.87 4.29
CA ARG A 11 15.48 5.34 5.31
C ARG A 11 14.02 4.99 4.98
N TYR A 12 13.64 5.12 3.71
CA TYR A 12 12.32 4.69 3.26
C TYR A 12 12.10 3.20 3.49
N GLN A 13 13.09 2.36 3.14
CA GLN A 13 13.00 0.92 3.35
C GLN A 13 12.92 0.55 4.83
N ASP A 14 13.71 1.22 5.68
CA ASP A 14 13.70 0.99 7.13
C ASP A 14 12.34 1.39 7.73
N ALA A 15 11.80 2.54 7.37
CA ALA A 15 10.47 2.98 7.81
C ALA A 15 9.37 2.00 7.35
N LEU A 16 9.44 1.52 6.11
CA LEU A 16 8.48 0.55 5.60
C LEU A 16 8.63 -0.82 6.29
N ALA A 17 9.85 -1.26 6.58
CA ALA A 17 10.11 -2.49 7.32
C ALA A 17 9.57 -2.42 8.76
N GLU A 18 9.70 -1.28 9.42
CA GLU A 18 9.17 -1.04 10.76
C GLU A 18 7.64 -1.18 10.79
N VAL A 19 6.92 -0.52 9.89
CA VAL A 19 5.45 -0.58 9.85
C VAL A 19 4.92 -1.93 9.34
N THR A 20 5.67 -2.62 8.49
CA THR A 20 5.29 -3.94 7.97
C THR A 20 5.68 -5.08 8.92
N GLY A 21 6.29 -4.77 10.05
CA GLY A 21 6.64 -5.74 11.09
C GLY A 21 7.70 -6.74 10.66
N GLU A 22 8.71 -6.32 9.90
CA GLU A 22 9.86 -7.19 9.60
C GLU A 22 10.54 -7.61 10.91
N GLY A 23 10.27 -8.84 11.36
CA GLY A 23 10.81 -9.38 12.61
C GLY A 23 9.84 -9.42 13.80
N GLN A 24 8.62 -8.89 13.68
CA GLN A 24 7.57 -9.03 14.67
C GLN A 24 6.51 -10.06 14.22
N GLY A 25 5.90 -10.74 15.20
CA GLY A 25 5.00 -11.87 14.99
C GLY A 25 3.87 -11.58 14.01
N HIS A 26 3.39 -12.63 13.39
CA HIS A 26 2.45 -12.63 12.27
C HIS A 26 1.19 -11.85 12.60
N THR A 27 0.88 -10.88 11.76
CA THR A 27 -0.44 -10.27 11.62
C THR A 27 -1.49 -11.38 11.47
N GLN A 28 -2.41 -11.51 12.42
CA GLN A 28 -3.37 -12.62 12.44
C GLN A 28 -4.82 -12.16 12.30
N SER A 29 -5.05 -10.85 12.32
CA SER A 29 -6.38 -10.26 12.24
C SER A 29 -6.56 -9.38 11.00
N ILE A 30 -7.82 -9.10 10.68
CA ILE A 30 -8.17 -8.17 9.61
C ILE A 30 -7.85 -6.71 10.01
N ASP A 31 -7.88 -6.40 11.30
CA ASP A 31 -7.52 -5.09 11.83
C ASP A 31 -6.03 -4.81 11.64
N ASP A 32 -5.19 -5.83 11.83
CA ASP A 32 -3.76 -5.73 11.54
C ASP A 32 -3.52 -5.44 10.05
N LEU A 33 -4.28 -6.10 9.17
CA LEU A 33 -4.17 -5.86 7.73
C LEU A 33 -4.57 -4.43 7.36
N TRP A 34 -5.64 -3.91 7.96
CA TRP A 34 -6.03 -2.52 7.78
C TRP A 34 -4.96 -1.55 8.27
N LEU A 35 -4.43 -1.77 9.47
CA LEU A 35 -3.39 -0.93 10.06
C LEU A 35 -2.12 -0.95 9.22
N LEU A 36 -1.72 -2.13 8.72
CA LEU A 36 -0.60 -2.30 7.81
C LEU A 36 -0.75 -1.45 6.55
N VAL A 37 -1.94 -1.48 5.93
CA VAL A 37 -2.23 -0.67 4.74
C VAL A 37 -2.14 0.81 5.06
N HIS A 38 -2.77 1.25 6.15
CA HIS A 38 -2.79 2.65 6.56
C HIS A 38 -1.38 3.19 6.81
N LEU A 39 -0.60 2.53 7.67
CA LEU A 39 0.76 2.94 7.99
C LEU A 39 1.70 2.90 6.77
N SER A 40 1.50 1.93 5.87
CA SER A 40 2.28 1.89 4.62
C SER A 40 2.02 3.13 3.75
N PHE A 41 0.79 3.61 3.68
CA PHE A 41 0.47 4.83 2.95
C PHE A 41 1.03 6.08 3.63
N GLU A 42 1.10 6.16 4.96
CA GLU A 42 1.77 7.25 5.68
C GLU A 42 3.26 7.31 5.32
N VAL A 43 3.96 6.17 5.36
CA VAL A 43 5.37 6.09 4.94
C VAL A 43 5.53 6.52 3.47
N ILE A 44 4.65 6.07 2.57
CA ILE A 44 4.69 6.44 1.15
C ILE A 44 4.47 7.95 0.97
N GLN A 45 3.64 8.58 1.78
CA GLN A 45 3.42 10.02 1.75
C GLN A 45 4.67 10.78 2.19
N ASP A 46 5.33 10.34 3.26
CA ASP A 46 6.55 10.96 3.74
C ASP A 46 7.70 10.88 2.72
N TYR A 47 7.73 9.78 1.95
CA TYR A 47 8.74 9.54 0.91
C TYR A 47 8.16 9.64 -0.51
N GLN A 48 7.15 10.49 -0.72
CA GLN A 48 6.41 10.61 -1.99
C GLN A 48 7.29 10.85 -3.23
N PHE A 49 8.45 11.50 -3.06
CA PHE A 49 9.38 11.76 -4.15
C PHE A 49 9.91 10.46 -4.78
N ILE A 50 10.08 9.37 -3.99
CA ILE A 50 10.51 8.06 -4.48
C ILE A 50 9.45 7.49 -5.42
N HIS A 51 8.18 7.55 -5.01
CA HIS A 51 7.06 7.00 -5.76
C HIS A 51 6.75 7.84 -7.01
N ARG A 52 6.81 9.16 -6.89
CA ARG A 52 6.56 10.07 -8.02
C ARG A 52 7.58 9.87 -9.15
N ASP A 53 8.85 9.78 -8.79
CA ASP A 53 9.95 9.75 -9.74
C ASP A 53 10.55 8.32 -9.89
N LEU A 54 9.80 7.30 -9.47
CA LEU A 54 10.27 5.91 -9.33
C LEU A 54 10.93 5.37 -10.61
N SER A 55 10.30 5.58 -11.76
CA SER A 55 10.80 5.08 -13.04
C SER A 55 12.14 5.72 -13.41
N GLU A 56 12.28 7.02 -13.18
CA GLU A 56 13.52 7.77 -13.43
C GLU A 56 14.61 7.37 -12.46
N LEU A 57 14.28 7.23 -11.16
CA LEU A 57 15.22 6.78 -10.15
C LEU A 57 15.71 5.34 -10.42
N CYS A 58 14.82 4.46 -10.82
CA CYS A 58 15.18 3.09 -11.20
C CYS A 58 16.04 3.02 -12.46
N ALA A 59 15.82 3.91 -13.43
CA ALA A 59 16.63 3.99 -14.64
C ALA A 59 18.02 4.59 -14.36
N ALA A 60 18.08 5.65 -13.53
CA ALA A 60 19.33 6.33 -13.20
C ALA A 60 20.21 5.55 -12.21
N PHE A 61 19.61 4.79 -11.29
CA PHE A 61 20.29 4.11 -10.18
C PHE A 61 20.00 2.60 -10.14
N PRO A 62 20.73 1.76 -10.88
CA PRO A 62 20.55 0.30 -10.89
C PRO A 62 20.59 -0.38 -9.50
N PRO A 63 21.40 0.07 -8.52
CA PRO A 63 21.34 -0.46 -7.17
C PRO A 63 20.01 -0.21 -6.47
N LEU A 64 19.44 0.99 -6.62
CA LEU A 64 18.11 1.35 -6.10
C LEU A 64 17.03 0.44 -6.70
N ARG A 65 17.04 0.28 -8.03
CA ARG A 65 16.10 -0.60 -8.73
C ARG A 65 16.12 -2.02 -8.16
N ARG A 66 17.33 -2.60 -7.99
CA ARG A 66 17.45 -3.96 -7.44
C ARG A 66 16.91 -4.08 -6.03
N ARG A 67 17.16 -3.07 -5.17
CA ARG A 67 16.63 -3.05 -3.80
C ARG A 67 15.11 -2.87 -3.79
N PHE A 68 14.59 -1.96 -4.61
CA PHE A 68 13.16 -1.72 -4.72
C PHE A 68 12.40 -2.98 -5.17
N VAL A 69 12.87 -3.65 -6.21
CA VAL A 69 12.24 -4.90 -6.72
C VAL A 69 12.26 -5.99 -5.63
N ARG A 70 13.37 -6.19 -4.92
CA ARG A 70 13.43 -7.17 -3.82
C ARG A 70 12.46 -6.82 -2.68
N GLY A 71 12.36 -5.54 -2.31
CA GLY A 71 11.41 -5.07 -1.30
C GLY A 71 9.96 -5.34 -1.72
N LEU A 72 9.64 -5.06 -2.98
CA LEU A 72 8.31 -5.31 -3.56
C LEU A 72 7.96 -6.80 -3.55
N GLU A 73 8.87 -7.67 -4.00
CA GLU A 73 8.71 -9.13 -4.00
C GLU A 73 8.53 -9.68 -2.58
N SER A 74 9.33 -9.19 -1.62
CA SER A 74 9.19 -9.52 -0.21
C SER A 74 7.83 -9.09 0.35
N GLY A 75 7.38 -7.86 0.05
CA GLY A 75 6.07 -7.34 0.45
C GLY A 75 4.92 -8.19 -0.08
N VAL A 76 4.94 -8.51 -1.38
CA VAL A 76 3.94 -9.39 -2.02
C VAL A 76 3.93 -10.77 -1.37
N SER A 77 5.10 -11.36 -1.10
CA SER A 77 5.20 -12.67 -0.46
C SER A 77 4.59 -12.67 0.95
N ARG A 78 4.90 -11.65 1.76
CA ARG A 78 4.36 -11.51 3.13
C ARG A 78 2.86 -11.30 3.12
N LEU A 79 2.35 -10.38 2.30
CA LEU A 79 0.92 -10.11 2.20
C LEU A 79 0.16 -11.35 1.70
N SER A 80 0.69 -12.07 0.72
CA SER A 80 0.13 -13.33 0.26
C SER A 80 0.09 -14.39 1.38
N ALA A 81 1.15 -14.49 2.18
CA ALA A 81 1.18 -15.40 3.34
C ALA A 81 0.14 -15.00 4.38
N HIS A 82 -0.01 -13.70 4.66
CA HIS A 82 -1.03 -13.18 5.56
C HIS A 82 -2.46 -13.49 5.07
N CYS A 83 -2.75 -13.25 3.80
CA CYS A 83 -4.05 -13.61 3.19
C CYS A 83 -4.35 -15.12 3.34
N ARG A 84 -3.33 -15.98 3.19
CA ARG A 84 -3.51 -17.43 3.40
C ARG A 84 -3.81 -17.79 4.85
N THR A 85 -3.18 -17.11 5.81
CA THR A 85 -3.48 -17.29 7.23
C THR A 85 -4.93 -16.91 7.55
N LEU A 86 -5.39 -15.77 7.02
CA LEU A 86 -6.79 -15.35 7.16
C LEU A 86 -7.76 -16.32 6.47
N ALA A 87 -7.38 -16.87 5.31
CA ALA A 87 -8.18 -17.88 4.61
C ALA A 87 -8.27 -19.19 5.42
N ALA A 88 -7.18 -19.66 6.00
CA ALA A 88 -7.18 -20.83 6.87
C ALA A 88 -8.02 -20.62 8.14
N ALA A 89 -8.10 -19.39 8.65
CA ALA A 89 -8.96 -19.01 9.77
C ALA A 89 -10.44 -18.78 9.37
N GLY A 90 -10.78 -18.87 8.07
CA GLY A 90 -12.15 -18.66 7.58
C GLY A 90 -12.59 -17.19 7.48
N SER A 91 -11.69 -16.25 7.74
CA SER A 91 -11.96 -14.80 7.65
C SER A 91 -11.87 -14.26 6.22
N LEU A 92 -11.12 -14.94 5.36
CA LEU A 92 -10.95 -14.61 3.96
C LEU A 92 -11.32 -15.80 3.06
N ASP A 93 -12.04 -15.56 1.98
CA ASP A 93 -12.37 -16.59 0.98
C ASP A 93 -11.52 -16.35 -0.26
N ALA A 94 -10.33 -16.89 -0.26
CA ALA A 94 -9.42 -16.81 -1.39
C ALA A 94 -8.60 -18.10 -1.52
N THR A 95 -8.45 -18.57 -2.73
CA THR A 95 -7.48 -19.62 -3.07
C THR A 95 -6.05 -19.13 -2.91
N HIS A 96 -5.09 -20.02 -2.97
CA HIS A 96 -3.66 -19.66 -2.94
C HIS A 96 -3.26 -18.69 -4.06
N GLU A 97 -3.80 -18.91 -5.25
CA GLU A 97 -3.54 -18.08 -6.44
C GLU A 97 -4.19 -16.70 -6.31
N GLU A 98 -5.44 -16.65 -5.83
CA GLU A 98 -6.14 -15.40 -5.57
C GLU A 98 -5.47 -14.58 -4.46
N ALA A 99 -5.00 -15.21 -3.38
CA ALA A 99 -4.23 -14.54 -2.33
C ALA A 99 -2.94 -13.90 -2.89
N ARG A 100 -2.24 -14.58 -3.81
CA ARG A 100 -1.06 -14.03 -4.46
C ARG A 100 -1.42 -12.89 -5.43
N ALA A 101 -2.47 -13.06 -6.22
CA ALA A 101 -2.96 -12.03 -7.15
C ALA A 101 -3.42 -10.77 -6.39
N LEU A 102 -4.16 -10.95 -5.29
CA LEU A 102 -4.58 -9.86 -4.41
C LEU A 102 -3.38 -9.11 -3.85
N ALA A 103 -2.37 -9.82 -3.32
CA ALA A 103 -1.16 -9.20 -2.81
C ALA A 103 -0.41 -8.40 -3.89
N THR A 104 -0.36 -8.92 -5.12
CA THR A 104 0.23 -8.21 -6.26
C THR A 104 -0.55 -6.95 -6.62
N ASN A 105 -1.88 -7.03 -6.65
CA ASN A 105 -2.74 -5.88 -6.93
C ASN A 105 -2.62 -4.79 -5.86
N VAL A 106 -2.55 -5.17 -4.58
CA VAL A 106 -2.29 -4.25 -3.47
C VAL A 106 -0.95 -3.55 -3.67
N ALA A 107 0.11 -4.31 -3.94
CA ALA A 107 1.45 -3.75 -4.18
C ALA A 107 1.46 -2.79 -5.39
N LEU A 108 0.75 -3.12 -6.47
CA LEU A 108 0.61 -2.27 -7.66
C LEU A 108 -0.09 -0.94 -7.31
N VAL A 109 -1.24 -1.00 -6.64
CA VAL A 109 -1.97 0.21 -6.24
C VAL A 109 -1.13 1.05 -5.29
N THR A 110 -0.54 0.45 -4.26
CA THR A 110 0.28 1.15 -3.27
C THR A 110 1.47 1.84 -3.93
N THR A 111 2.14 1.18 -4.88
CA THR A 111 3.32 1.73 -5.57
C THR A 111 2.97 2.90 -6.50
N TYR A 112 1.88 2.81 -7.25
CA TYR A 112 1.58 3.76 -8.33
C TYR A 112 0.43 4.71 -8.04
N TRP A 113 -0.18 4.65 -6.86
CA TRP A 113 -1.30 5.52 -6.49
C TRP A 113 -0.96 7.01 -6.61
N LEU A 114 0.20 7.42 -6.11
CA LEU A 114 0.62 8.81 -6.16
C LEU A 114 0.88 9.29 -7.60
N ASN A 115 1.38 8.43 -8.49
CA ASN A 115 1.54 8.73 -9.91
C ASN A 115 0.18 8.96 -10.56
N LEU A 116 -0.79 8.09 -10.30
CA LEU A 116 -2.15 8.25 -10.80
C LEU A 116 -2.77 9.59 -10.33
N ARG A 117 -2.63 9.92 -9.05
CA ARG A 117 -3.13 11.19 -8.49
C ARG A 117 -2.45 12.40 -9.12
N THR A 118 -1.16 12.31 -9.40
CA THR A 118 -0.42 13.38 -10.09
C THR A 118 -0.95 13.58 -11.51
N LEU A 119 -1.21 12.51 -12.26
CA LEU A 119 -1.78 12.58 -13.61
C LEU A 119 -3.20 13.14 -13.65
N GLN A 120 -3.98 12.96 -12.59
CA GLN A 120 -5.35 13.47 -12.50
C GLN A 120 -5.43 14.97 -12.14
N ARG A 121 -4.32 15.59 -11.74
CA ARG A 121 -4.28 17.01 -11.41
C ARG A 121 -4.35 17.89 -12.67
N PRO A 122 -5.03 19.04 -12.59
CA PRO A 122 -5.03 20.00 -13.70
C PRO A 122 -3.61 20.48 -14.03
N THR A 123 -3.31 20.63 -15.30
CA THR A 123 -2.03 21.17 -15.79
C THR A 123 -1.82 22.58 -15.22
N GLY A 124 -0.66 22.84 -14.62
CA GLY A 124 -0.32 24.16 -14.04
C GLY A 124 -0.69 24.33 -12.57
N SER A 125 -1.31 23.33 -11.93
CA SER A 125 -1.41 23.35 -10.47
C SER A 125 -0.02 23.20 -9.87
N ALA A 126 0.36 24.10 -8.94
CA ALA A 126 1.63 24.00 -8.23
C ALA A 126 1.79 22.59 -7.67
N ALA A 127 3.02 22.06 -7.68
CA ALA A 127 3.36 20.75 -7.11
C ALA A 127 3.11 20.79 -5.58
N ALA A 128 1.83 20.84 -5.20
CA ALA A 128 1.44 20.71 -3.80
C ALA A 128 1.81 19.30 -3.35
N MET A 129 2.31 19.21 -2.13
CA MET A 129 2.49 17.93 -1.42
C MET A 129 1.19 17.12 -1.55
N VAL A 130 1.32 15.79 -1.56
CA VAL A 130 0.16 14.90 -1.51
C VAL A 130 -0.65 15.29 -0.27
N ASP A 131 -1.92 15.59 -0.48
CA ASP A 131 -2.83 15.96 0.59
C ASP A 131 -3.34 14.70 1.32
N ASP A 132 -3.82 14.87 2.53
CA ASP A 132 -4.40 13.78 3.34
C ASP A 132 -5.57 13.08 2.62
N ASP A 133 -6.22 13.78 1.70
CA ASP A 133 -7.31 13.23 0.88
C ASP A 133 -6.78 12.19 -0.12
N ALA A 134 -5.61 12.42 -0.72
CA ALA A 134 -4.98 11.44 -1.62
C ALA A 134 -4.52 10.18 -0.89
N LEU A 135 -4.00 10.30 0.34
CA LEU A 135 -3.66 9.18 1.21
C LEU A 135 -4.92 8.38 1.54
N SER A 136 -5.95 9.05 2.07
CA SER A 136 -7.21 8.42 2.43
C SER A 136 -7.85 7.66 1.27
N GLN A 137 -7.86 8.25 0.07
CA GLN A 137 -8.35 7.58 -1.12
C GLN A 137 -7.52 6.36 -1.50
N GLY A 138 -6.19 6.41 -1.34
CA GLY A 138 -5.30 5.27 -1.59
C GLY A 138 -5.60 4.08 -0.67
N VAL A 139 -5.74 4.34 0.63
CA VAL A 139 -6.16 3.33 1.61
C VAL A 139 -7.51 2.73 1.22
N PHE A 140 -8.50 3.57 0.86
CA PHE A 140 -9.82 3.11 0.41
C PHE A 140 -9.73 2.18 -0.81
N GLN A 141 -8.89 2.50 -1.81
CA GLN A 141 -8.71 1.66 -3.00
C GLN A 141 -8.19 0.28 -2.63
N VAL A 142 -7.16 0.21 -1.78
CA VAL A 142 -6.62 -1.08 -1.32
C VAL A 142 -7.64 -1.86 -0.50
N MET A 143 -8.35 -1.22 0.42
CA MET A 143 -9.42 -1.87 1.19
C MET A 143 -10.53 -2.40 0.29
N SER A 144 -10.86 -1.67 -0.78
CA SER A 144 -11.86 -2.09 -1.77
C SER A 144 -11.44 -3.34 -2.56
N LEU A 145 -10.14 -3.55 -2.79
CA LEU A 145 -9.61 -4.78 -3.39
C LEU A 145 -9.77 -5.99 -2.46
N ILE A 146 -9.60 -5.79 -1.16
CA ILE A 146 -9.63 -6.85 -0.16
C ILE A 146 -11.07 -7.24 0.22
N THR A 147 -11.95 -6.26 0.32
CA THR A 147 -13.33 -6.42 0.82
C THR A 147 -14.13 -7.56 0.16
N PRO A 148 -14.07 -7.80 -1.17
CA PRO A 148 -14.83 -8.88 -1.81
C PRO A 148 -14.47 -10.29 -1.32
N TYR A 149 -13.26 -10.46 -0.81
CA TYR A 149 -12.76 -11.75 -0.30
C TYR A 149 -13.10 -11.99 1.17
N LEU A 150 -13.59 -10.98 1.89
CA LEU A 150 -13.96 -11.11 3.30
C LEU A 150 -15.36 -11.72 3.43
N ARG A 151 -15.61 -12.40 4.57
CA ARG A 151 -16.86 -13.09 4.84
C ARG A 151 -17.54 -12.58 6.11
N GLY A 152 -18.88 -12.68 6.13
CA GLY A 152 -19.71 -12.45 7.31
C GLY A 152 -19.52 -11.05 7.93
N GLU A 153 -19.49 -11.01 9.25
CA GLU A 153 -19.36 -9.77 10.04
C GLU A 153 -18.06 -9.04 9.74
N THR A 154 -16.97 -9.76 9.49
CA THR A 154 -15.67 -9.20 9.13
C THR A 154 -15.76 -8.34 7.86
N GLN A 155 -16.53 -8.76 6.86
CA GLN A 155 -16.73 -7.99 5.64
C GLN A 155 -17.50 -6.69 5.91
N GLU A 156 -18.54 -6.75 6.73
CA GLU A 156 -19.35 -5.56 7.06
C GLU A 156 -18.55 -4.56 7.90
N GLU A 157 -17.78 -5.05 8.85
CA GLU A 157 -16.93 -4.24 9.70
C GLU A 157 -15.83 -3.55 8.87
N PHE A 158 -15.16 -4.30 8.01
CA PHE A 158 -14.13 -3.76 7.12
C PHE A 158 -14.69 -2.72 6.15
N ARG A 159 -15.90 -2.95 5.58
CA ARG A 159 -16.61 -1.95 4.78
C ARG A 159 -16.91 -0.68 5.56
N ARG A 160 -17.32 -0.81 6.82
CA ARG A 160 -17.60 0.33 7.69
C ARG A 160 -16.34 1.16 7.94
N VAL A 161 -15.20 0.52 8.20
CA VAL A 161 -13.91 1.20 8.36
C VAL A 161 -13.48 1.85 7.05
N ALA A 162 -13.55 1.14 5.92
CA ALA A 162 -13.18 1.66 4.61
C ALA A 162 -13.94 2.93 4.22
N ARG A 163 -15.22 3.03 4.55
CA ARG A 163 -16.04 4.22 4.27
C ARG A 163 -15.54 5.49 4.97
N ARG A 164 -14.75 5.37 6.04
CA ARG A 164 -14.15 6.54 6.72
C ARG A 164 -13.12 7.24 5.85
N TYR A 165 -12.55 6.53 4.88
CA TYR A 165 -11.57 7.02 3.92
C TYR A 165 -12.19 7.61 2.65
N LEU A 166 -13.53 7.56 2.50
CA LEU A 166 -14.21 8.24 1.39
C LEU A 166 -14.21 9.76 1.60
N PRO A 167 -13.98 10.55 0.54
CA PRO A 167 -14.17 11.99 0.57
C PRO A 167 -15.56 12.36 1.09
N GLN A 168 -15.65 13.46 1.84
CA GLN A 168 -16.91 13.86 2.50
C GLN A 168 -18.08 14.06 1.52
N GLY A 169 -17.82 14.37 0.23
CA GLY A 169 -18.82 14.53 -0.81
C GLY A 169 -19.43 13.24 -1.37
N VAL A 170 -18.84 12.07 -1.09
CA VAL A 170 -19.27 10.75 -1.64
C VAL A 170 -20.03 9.92 -0.60
N ARG A 171 -20.14 10.40 0.65
CA ARG A 171 -20.74 9.62 1.76
C ARG A 171 -22.25 9.49 1.71
N HIS A 172 -22.92 10.11 0.73
CA HIS A 172 -24.39 10.25 0.67
C HIS A 172 -25.03 9.67 -0.61
N CYS A 173 -24.39 8.69 -1.27
CA CYS A 173 -25.03 7.91 -2.33
C CYS A 173 -25.31 6.48 -1.88
#